data_c826e2e5e5d61fda1b02e4a203e65f61
#
_entry.id   c826e2e5e5d61fda1b02e4a203e65f61
#
_cell.length_a   1.000
_cell.length_b   1.000
_cell.length_c   1.000
_cell.angle_alpha   90.00
_cell.angle_beta   90.00
_cell.angle_gamma   90.00
#
_symmetry.space_group_name_H-M   'P 1'
#
loop_
_entity.id
_entity.type
_entity.pdbx_description
1 polymer ?
#
loop_
_entity_poly.entity_id
_entity_poly.type
_entity_poly.pdbx_seq_one_letter_code
_entity_poly.pdbx_strand_id
1 'polypeptide(L)'
;SILESSDSSDENSKLLVILDDVHNIGSLGDHFFGALLQVSESTQLRLLLISRATLAFYDRRDVHTRKRVQELVLSGLSLEEIEKWLEGMEISEYAPAEEIHRVTGGHPLAMELMEIYGQTIHEDWLRFLDQEILQFLPDDHREILSVLAVSDRPVPWADLARASGVH
;
A
#
# COMPACT_ATOMS: atom_id res chain seq x y z
N SER A 1 19.25 -4.30 -10.77
CA SER A 1 19.86 -4.94 -11.94
C SER A 1 19.30 -4.30 -13.21
N ILE A 2 20.18 -3.65 -13.96
CA ILE A 2 19.85 -3.08 -15.27
C ILE A 2 19.91 -4.23 -16.27
N LEU A 3 18.78 -4.54 -16.88
CA LEU A 3 18.74 -5.46 -18.01
C LEU A 3 19.02 -4.66 -19.29
N GLU A 4 20.21 -4.79 -19.82
CA GLU A 4 20.54 -4.41 -21.19
C GLU A 4 20.01 -5.48 -22.13
N SER A 5 19.04 -5.14 -22.97
CA SER A 5 18.81 -5.84 -24.23
C SER A 5 19.07 -4.86 -25.35
N SER A 6 20.23 -4.99 -25.94
CA SER A 6 20.60 -4.31 -27.16
C SER A 6 20.07 -5.08 -28.38
N ASP A 7 19.62 -4.32 -29.30
CA ASP A 7 19.69 -4.45 -30.74
C ASP A 7 18.36 -4.55 -31.47
N SER A 8 17.91 -3.36 -31.82
CA SER A 8 17.40 -3.02 -33.16
C SER A 8 17.01 -1.54 -33.11
N SER A 9 17.55 -0.76 -34.04
CA SER A 9 17.23 0.66 -34.28
C SER A 9 15.81 0.81 -34.77
N ASP A 10 14.87 0.71 -33.84
CA ASP A 10 13.48 1.06 -34.06
C ASP A 10 13.29 2.45 -33.46
N GLU A 11 13.15 3.46 -34.35
CA GLU A 11 12.92 4.87 -33.97
C GLU A 11 11.69 5.08 -33.06
N ASN A 12 11.00 4.01 -32.68
CA ASN A 12 9.76 4.02 -31.90
C ASN A 12 9.84 3.19 -30.61
N SER A 13 11.03 2.86 -30.13
CA SER A 13 11.17 2.09 -28.89
C SER A 13 10.78 2.93 -27.68
N LYS A 14 9.75 2.46 -26.94
CA LYS A 14 9.27 3.08 -25.71
C LYS A 14 10.04 2.49 -24.52
N LEU A 15 10.60 3.35 -23.68
CA LEU A 15 11.25 2.94 -22.43
C LEU A 15 10.26 3.07 -21.27
N LEU A 16 10.02 1.98 -20.56
CA LEU A 16 9.28 1.98 -19.30
C LEU A 16 10.26 1.80 -18.15
N VAL A 17 10.27 2.75 -17.23
CA VAL A 17 11.02 2.67 -15.97
C VAL A 17 10.03 2.45 -14.84
N ILE A 18 10.22 1.38 -14.08
CA ILE A 18 9.40 1.01 -12.92
C ILE A 18 10.25 1.21 -11.67
N LEU A 19 9.76 2.02 -10.74
CA LEU A 19 10.40 2.28 -9.46
C LEU A 19 9.43 1.95 -8.34
N ASP A 20 9.85 1.07 -7.46
CA ASP A 20 9.06 0.64 -6.31
C ASP A 20 9.52 1.34 -5.03
N ASP A 21 8.61 1.42 -4.06
CA ASP A 21 8.83 2.02 -2.73
C ASP A 21 9.38 3.45 -2.78
N VAL A 22 8.97 4.23 -3.77
CA VAL A 22 9.50 5.60 -4.00
C VAL A 22 9.22 6.57 -2.85
N HIS A 23 8.28 6.26 -1.97
CA HIS A 23 8.00 7.04 -0.76
C HIS A 23 9.18 7.08 0.23
N ASN A 24 10.11 6.12 0.14
CA ASN A 24 11.30 6.06 1.01
C ASN A 24 12.39 7.06 0.62
N ILE A 25 12.31 7.69 -0.56
CA ILE A 25 13.33 8.61 -1.05
C ILE A 25 13.21 10.00 -0.41
N GLY A 26 12.03 10.33 0.16
CA GLY A 26 11.78 11.61 0.80
C GLY A 26 11.81 12.80 -0.18
N SER A 27 12.04 14.01 0.33
CA SER A 27 11.98 15.26 -0.43
C SER A 27 13.03 15.38 -1.56
N LEU A 28 14.13 14.63 -1.49
CA LEU A 28 15.08 14.55 -2.59
C LEU A 28 14.47 13.89 -3.84
N GLY A 29 13.54 12.95 -3.63
CA GLY A 29 12.80 12.29 -4.70
C GLY A 29 11.90 13.26 -5.47
N ASP A 30 11.32 14.26 -4.83
CA ASP A 30 10.41 15.18 -5.48
C ASP A 30 11.09 15.96 -6.62
N HIS A 31 12.30 16.45 -6.41
CA HIS A 31 13.07 17.12 -7.46
C HIS A 31 13.46 16.17 -8.60
N PHE A 32 13.90 14.97 -8.25
CA PHE A 32 14.31 13.96 -9.22
C PHE A 32 13.12 13.51 -10.08
N PHE A 33 12.00 13.15 -9.46
CA PHE A 33 10.79 12.72 -10.18
C PHE A 33 10.15 13.86 -10.97
N GLY A 34 10.20 15.10 -10.47
CA GLY A 34 9.77 16.28 -11.21
C GLY A 34 10.59 16.48 -12.51
N ALA A 35 11.90 16.29 -12.45
CA ALA A 35 12.77 16.34 -13.63
C ALA A 35 12.48 15.18 -14.61
N LEU A 36 12.29 13.94 -14.10
CA LEU A 36 11.92 12.80 -14.92
C LEU A 36 10.56 12.99 -15.61
N LEU A 37 9.58 13.60 -14.93
CA LEU A 37 8.29 13.92 -15.52
C LEU A 37 8.43 14.89 -16.69
N GLN A 38 9.30 15.91 -16.58
CA GLN A 38 9.59 16.84 -17.67
C GLN A 38 10.27 16.13 -18.87
N VAL A 39 11.23 15.25 -18.60
CA VAL A 39 11.91 14.45 -19.64
C VAL A 39 10.91 13.54 -20.35
N SER A 40 9.98 12.92 -19.61
CA SER A 40 8.97 12.03 -20.18
C SER A 40 8.01 12.72 -21.17
N GLU A 41 7.81 14.04 -21.05
CA GLU A 41 6.99 14.80 -21.98
C GLU A 41 7.61 14.93 -23.39
N SER A 42 8.93 15.00 -23.46
CA SER A 42 9.67 15.20 -24.70
C SER A 42 10.28 13.91 -25.28
N THR A 43 10.08 12.78 -24.61
CA THR A 43 10.69 11.51 -24.98
C THR A 43 9.65 10.37 -24.97
N GLN A 44 10.09 9.19 -25.40
CA GLN A 44 9.31 7.94 -25.30
C GLN A 44 9.42 7.28 -23.92
N LEU A 45 9.92 8.00 -22.90
CA LEU A 45 10.00 7.52 -21.53
C LEU A 45 8.60 7.47 -20.90
N ARG A 46 8.30 6.35 -20.23
CA ARG A 46 7.15 6.19 -19.35
C ARG A 46 7.65 5.79 -17.96
N LEU A 47 7.02 6.34 -16.94
CA LEU A 47 7.36 6.07 -15.56
C LEU A 47 6.17 5.38 -14.89
N LEU A 48 6.43 4.29 -14.19
CA LEU A 48 5.52 3.67 -13.24
C LEU A 48 6.16 3.78 -11.86
N LEU A 49 5.56 4.59 -11.01
CA LEU A 49 6.03 4.80 -9.64
C LEU A 49 5.06 4.12 -8.68
N ILE A 50 5.56 3.22 -7.84
CA ILE A 50 4.79 2.50 -6.84
C ILE A 50 5.10 3.12 -5.48
N SER A 51 4.05 3.52 -4.76
CA SER A 51 4.20 4.25 -3.50
C SER A 51 3.06 3.94 -2.56
N ARG A 52 3.34 3.88 -1.26
CA ARG A 52 2.33 3.78 -0.20
C ARG A 52 1.74 5.13 0.20
N ALA A 53 2.34 6.22 -0.28
CA ALA A 53 1.91 7.58 0.01
C ALA A 53 1.76 8.40 -1.27
N THR A 54 0.94 9.44 -1.20
CA THR A 54 0.83 10.42 -2.30
C THR A 54 2.15 11.15 -2.46
N LEU A 55 2.64 11.22 -3.71
CA LEU A 55 3.91 11.87 -4.02
C LEU A 55 3.68 13.38 -4.26
N ALA A 56 4.65 14.20 -3.88
CA ALA A 56 4.53 15.65 -3.89
C ALA A 56 5.11 16.34 -5.14
N PHE A 57 5.77 15.61 -6.06
CA PHE A 57 6.45 16.17 -7.23
C PHE A 57 5.54 16.64 -8.35
N TYR A 58 4.25 16.37 -8.30
CA TYR A 58 3.23 16.79 -9.28
C TYR A 58 2.03 17.43 -8.59
N ASP A 59 1.22 18.19 -9.33
CA ASP A 59 0.02 18.83 -8.82
C ASP A 59 -1.28 18.29 -9.47
N ARG A 60 -2.43 18.73 -8.93
CA ARG A 60 -3.75 18.31 -9.45
C ARG A 60 -3.98 18.69 -10.92
N ARG A 61 -3.30 19.71 -11.42
CA ARG A 61 -3.39 20.08 -12.85
C ARG A 61 -2.68 19.07 -13.72
N ASP A 62 -1.63 18.43 -13.23
CA ASP A 62 -0.90 17.39 -13.95
C ASP A 62 -1.78 16.16 -14.17
N VAL A 63 -2.65 15.85 -13.21
CA VAL A 63 -3.61 14.74 -13.29
C VAL A 63 -4.84 15.13 -14.15
N HIS A 64 -5.51 16.24 -13.81
CA HIS A 64 -6.82 16.52 -14.35
C HIS A 64 -6.79 17.35 -15.65
N THR A 65 -5.88 18.32 -15.73
CA THR A 65 -5.84 19.28 -16.86
C THR A 65 -4.84 18.88 -17.91
N ARG A 66 -3.59 18.66 -17.51
CA ARG A 66 -2.49 18.33 -18.44
C ARG A 66 -2.46 16.86 -18.81
N LYS A 67 -3.07 15.99 -17.98
CA LYS A 67 -3.17 14.53 -18.18
C LYS A 67 -1.82 13.85 -18.41
N ARG A 68 -0.77 14.36 -17.78
CA ARG A 68 0.57 13.80 -17.86
C ARG A 68 0.90 12.85 -16.71
N VAL A 69 0.08 12.87 -15.65
CA VAL A 69 0.12 11.93 -14.54
C VAL A 69 -1.22 11.22 -14.46
N GLN A 70 -1.19 9.91 -14.28
CA GLN A 70 -2.34 9.09 -13.95
C GLN A 70 -2.11 8.49 -12.56
N GLU A 71 -3.04 8.73 -11.65
CA GLU A 71 -3.05 8.08 -10.34
C GLU A 71 -3.90 6.83 -10.41
N LEU A 72 -3.37 5.73 -9.89
CA LEU A 72 -4.11 4.49 -9.66
C LEU A 72 -3.98 4.14 -8.18
N VAL A 73 -5.09 4.21 -7.47
CA VAL A 73 -5.15 3.80 -6.06
C VAL A 73 -5.56 2.33 -6.01
N LEU A 74 -4.71 1.49 -5.42
CA LEU A 74 -5.05 0.10 -5.14
C LEU A 74 -5.79 0.04 -3.81
N SER A 75 -6.99 -0.51 -3.83
CA SER A 75 -7.75 -0.88 -2.63
C SER A 75 -7.50 -2.34 -2.27
N GLY A 76 -7.97 -2.77 -1.11
CA GLY A 76 -8.10 -4.19 -0.82
C GLY A 76 -9.07 -4.88 -1.81
N LEU A 77 -9.02 -6.21 -1.83
CA LEU A 77 -9.93 -7.03 -2.62
C LEU A 77 -11.37 -6.79 -2.19
N SER A 78 -12.25 -6.68 -3.18
CA SER A 78 -13.69 -6.60 -2.96
C SER A 78 -14.25 -7.93 -2.44
N LEU A 79 -15.46 -7.92 -1.93
CA LEU A 79 -16.14 -9.13 -1.47
C LEU A 79 -16.22 -10.19 -2.58
N GLU A 80 -16.59 -9.79 -3.79
CA GLU A 80 -16.67 -10.69 -4.96
C GLU A 80 -15.31 -11.32 -5.32
N GLU A 81 -14.23 -10.56 -5.18
CA GLU A 81 -12.88 -11.07 -5.43
C GLU A 81 -12.43 -12.04 -4.32
N ILE A 82 -12.83 -11.81 -3.08
CA ILE A 82 -12.60 -12.74 -1.96
C ILE A 82 -13.40 -14.03 -2.16
N GLU A 83 -14.66 -13.96 -2.59
CA GLU A 83 -15.46 -15.14 -2.91
C GLU A 83 -14.78 -15.98 -4.00
N LYS A 84 -14.32 -15.36 -5.09
CA LYS A 84 -13.57 -16.05 -6.15
C LYS A 84 -12.26 -16.66 -5.67
N TRP A 85 -11.57 -15.98 -4.75
CA TRP A 85 -10.35 -16.49 -4.15
C TRP A 85 -10.64 -17.74 -3.30
N LEU A 86 -11.71 -17.73 -2.49
CA LEU A 86 -12.15 -18.87 -1.69
C LEU A 86 -12.59 -20.06 -2.56
N GLU A 87 -13.26 -19.82 -3.69
CA GLU A 87 -13.64 -20.88 -4.65
C GLU A 87 -12.42 -21.65 -5.20
N GLY A 88 -11.27 -20.99 -5.30
CA GLY A 88 -10.00 -21.60 -5.73
C GLY A 88 -9.33 -22.45 -4.67
N MET A 89 -9.81 -22.42 -3.43
CA MET A 89 -9.23 -23.15 -2.31
C MET A 89 -9.98 -24.44 -2.04
N GLU A 90 -9.23 -25.53 -1.84
CA GLU A 90 -9.80 -26.85 -1.51
C GLU A 90 -10.24 -26.99 -0.03
N ILE A 91 -10.27 -25.90 0.74
CA ILE A 91 -10.49 -25.94 2.19
C ILE A 91 -11.91 -25.49 2.52
N SER A 92 -12.72 -26.44 3.01
CA SER A 92 -14.15 -26.25 3.33
C SER A 92 -14.44 -25.58 4.68
N GLU A 93 -13.44 -25.12 5.43
CA GLU A 93 -13.58 -24.62 6.81
C GLU A 93 -13.23 -23.13 6.98
N TYR A 94 -13.26 -22.35 5.90
CA TYR A 94 -13.03 -20.90 6.03
C TYR A 94 -14.26 -20.17 6.57
N ALA A 95 -14.00 -19.06 7.26
CA ALA A 95 -15.04 -18.11 7.59
C ALA A 95 -15.71 -17.57 6.30
N PRO A 96 -16.98 -17.13 6.37
CA PRO A 96 -17.63 -16.48 5.23
C PRO A 96 -16.82 -15.31 4.68
N ALA A 97 -16.90 -15.09 3.36
CA ALA A 97 -16.16 -14.03 2.68
C ALA A 97 -16.37 -12.65 3.31
N GLU A 98 -17.57 -12.37 3.80
CA GLU A 98 -17.91 -11.13 4.50
C GLU A 98 -17.10 -10.95 5.78
N GLU A 99 -16.88 -12.02 6.53
CA GLU A 99 -16.12 -11.96 7.76
C GLU A 99 -14.63 -11.79 7.47
N ILE A 100 -14.10 -12.50 6.48
CA ILE A 100 -12.73 -12.34 5.99
C ILE A 100 -12.52 -10.90 5.54
N HIS A 101 -13.41 -10.36 4.71
CA HIS A 101 -13.31 -8.96 4.27
C HIS A 101 -13.38 -7.98 5.45
N ARG A 102 -14.24 -8.23 6.43
CA ARG A 102 -14.37 -7.37 7.62
C ARG A 102 -13.09 -7.34 8.45
N VAL A 103 -12.40 -8.48 8.57
CA VAL A 103 -11.18 -8.61 9.39
C VAL A 103 -9.95 -8.11 8.64
N THR A 104 -9.82 -8.44 7.36
CA THR A 104 -8.63 -8.15 6.55
C THR A 104 -8.71 -6.84 5.77
N GLY A 105 -9.92 -6.25 5.62
CA GLY A 105 -10.16 -5.16 4.69
C GLY A 105 -9.87 -5.53 3.22
N GLY A 106 -9.84 -6.83 2.92
CA GLY A 106 -9.45 -7.35 1.62
C GLY A 106 -7.94 -7.24 1.34
N HIS A 107 -7.11 -7.05 2.37
CA HIS A 107 -5.65 -6.93 2.18
C HIS A 107 -5.05 -8.28 1.71
N PRO A 108 -4.43 -8.36 0.51
CA PRO A 108 -4.01 -9.64 -0.07
C PRO A 108 -3.07 -10.44 0.82
N LEU A 109 -2.05 -9.78 1.40
CA LEU A 109 -1.11 -10.48 2.29
C LEU A 109 -1.78 -10.99 3.57
N ALA A 110 -2.76 -10.26 4.11
CA ALA A 110 -3.51 -10.72 5.27
C ALA A 110 -4.31 -11.99 4.94
N MET A 111 -4.86 -12.07 3.73
CA MET A 111 -5.58 -13.23 3.24
C MET A 111 -4.63 -14.42 3.00
N GLU A 112 -3.46 -14.19 2.40
CA GLU A 112 -2.43 -15.21 2.22
C GLU A 112 -1.96 -15.79 3.56
N LEU A 113 -1.76 -14.96 4.57
CA LEU A 113 -1.41 -15.41 5.92
C LEU A 113 -2.54 -16.23 6.57
N MET A 114 -3.80 -15.85 6.35
CA MET A 114 -4.95 -16.67 6.79
C MET A 114 -4.99 -18.03 6.07
N GLU A 115 -4.62 -18.09 4.80
CA GLU A 115 -4.51 -19.34 4.05
C GLU A 115 -3.44 -20.25 4.63
N ILE A 116 -2.25 -19.72 4.89
CA ILE A 116 -1.09 -20.50 5.35
C ILE A 116 -1.28 -20.98 6.80
N TYR A 117 -1.78 -20.12 7.68
CA TYR A 117 -1.79 -20.36 9.12
C TYR A 117 -3.18 -20.57 9.72
N GLY A 118 -4.23 -20.51 8.90
CA GLY A 118 -5.61 -20.57 9.35
C GLY A 118 -6.01 -19.30 10.12
N GLN A 119 -7.04 -19.41 10.95
CA GLN A 119 -7.55 -18.27 11.76
C GLN A 119 -6.73 -18.02 13.05
N THR A 120 -5.65 -18.75 13.25
CA THR A 120 -4.81 -18.61 14.45
C THR A 120 -3.84 -17.43 14.28
N ILE A 121 -3.74 -16.58 15.29
CA ILE A 121 -2.73 -15.51 15.32
C ILE A 121 -1.35 -16.16 15.40
N HIS A 122 -0.57 -16.03 14.34
CA HIS A 122 0.79 -16.54 14.22
C HIS A 122 1.81 -15.42 14.38
N GLU A 123 3.06 -15.77 14.71
CA GLU A 123 4.15 -14.79 14.84
C GLU A 123 4.38 -13.97 13.55
N ASP A 124 4.13 -14.57 12.38
CA ASP A 124 4.24 -13.88 11.09
C ASP A 124 3.13 -12.84 10.89
N TRP A 125 1.94 -13.06 11.45
CA TRP A 125 0.86 -12.08 11.52
C TRP A 125 1.28 -10.85 12.35
N LEU A 126 1.86 -11.09 13.52
CA LEU A 126 2.34 -10.01 14.38
C LEU A 126 3.48 -9.24 13.71
N ARG A 127 4.40 -9.94 13.06
CA ARG A 127 5.47 -9.32 12.28
C ARG A 127 4.92 -8.49 11.10
N PHE A 128 3.92 -9.01 10.39
CA PHE A 128 3.24 -8.27 9.33
C PHE A 128 2.58 -7.00 9.86
N LEU A 129 1.82 -7.10 10.96
CA LEU A 129 1.19 -5.92 11.56
C LEU A 129 2.23 -4.87 11.95
N ASP A 130 3.35 -5.28 12.54
CA ASP A 130 4.42 -4.38 12.94
C ASP A 130 5.10 -3.73 11.71
N GLN A 131 5.51 -4.51 10.74
CA GLN A 131 6.28 -4.05 9.59
C GLN A 131 5.44 -3.33 8.53
N GLU A 132 4.17 -3.72 8.33
CA GLU A 132 3.36 -3.23 7.24
C GLU A 132 2.31 -2.19 7.67
N ILE A 133 2.00 -2.14 8.94
CA ILE A 133 0.96 -1.24 9.48
C ILE A 133 1.53 -0.33 10.57
N LEU A 134 2.03 -0.89 11.68
CA LEU A 134 2.35 -0.11 12.87
C LEU A 134 3.53 0.84 12.65
N GLN A 135 4.54 0.45 11.88
CA GLN A 135 5.69 1.31 11.62
C GLN A 135 5.35 2.59 10.84
N PHE A 136 4.26 2.58 10.06
CA PHE A 136 3.83 3.74 9.27
C PHE A 136 2.81 4.63 10.00
N LEU A 137 2.36 4.20 11.18
CA LEU A 137 1.48 5.04 11.98
C LEU A 137 2.26 6.16 12.66
N PRO A 138 1.71 7.37 12.73
CA PRO A 138 2.21 8.43 13.60
C PRO A 138 2.37 7.95 15.04
N ASP A 139 3.30 8.54 15.78
CA ASP A 139 3.62 8.13 17.15
C ASP A 139 2.40 8.21 18.09
N ASP A 140 1.59 9.26 17.96
CA ASP A 140 0.34 9.44 18.68
C ASP A 140 -0.67 8.32 18.40
N HIS A 141 -0.78 7.86 17.15
CA HIS A 141 -1.65 6.73 16.80
C HIS A 141 -1.14 5.42 17.41
N ARG A 142 0.18 5.18 17.40
CA ARG A 142 0.77 3.99 18.03
C ARG A 142 0.54 3.98 19.54
N GLU A 143 0.63 5.15 20.17
CA GLU A 143 0.38 5.29 21.60
C GLU A 143 -1.08 5.01 21.95
N ILE A 144 -2.03 5.53 21.16
CA ILE A 144 -3.46 5.19 21.27
C ILE A 144 -3.69 3.68 21.15
N LEU A 145 -3.10 3.04 20.12
CA LEU A 145 -3.23 1.59 19.94
C LEU A 145 -2.64 0.81 21.10
N SER A 146 -1.51 1.24 21.67
CA SER A 146 -0.89 0.61 22.84
C SER A 146 -1.80 0.65 24.06
N VAL A 147 -2.48 1.78 24.30
CA VAL A 147 -3.45 1.91 25.41
C VAL A 147 -4.66 1.00 25.18
N LEU A 148 -5.17 0.93 23.94
CA LEU A 148 -6.29 0.05 23.60
C LEU A 148 -5.93 -1.42 23.72
N ALA A 149 -4.70 -1.81 23.35
CA ALA A 149 -4.23 -3.20 23.39
C ALA A 149 -4.18 -3.79 24.81
N VAL A 150 -3.95 -2.96 25.82
CA VAL A 150 -3.91 -3.41 27.24
C VAL A 150 -5.26 -3.26 27.96
N SER A 151 -6.29 -2.77 27.27
CA SER A 151 -7.60 -2.54 27.86
C SER A 151 -8.55 -3.70 27.57
N ASP A 152 -9.07 -4.34 28.63
CA ASP A 152 -10.06 -5.42 28.54
C ASP A 152 -11.50 -4.93 28.26
N ARG A 153 -11.69 -3.62 28.15
CA ARG A 153 -13.01 -3.00 28.00
C ARG A 153 -12.95 -1.76 27.11
N PRO A 154 -14.08 -1.32 26.55
CA PRO A 154 -14.14 -0.07 25.79
C PRO A 154 -13.62 1.11 26.60
N VAL A 155 -12.70 1.87 26.04
CA VAL A 155 -12.09 3.05 26.66
C VAL A 155 -12.80 4.30 26.13
N PRO A 156 -13.38 5.14 27.01
CA PRO A 156 -13.93 6.43 26.60
C PRO A 156 -12.85 7.33 25.99
N TRP A 157 -13.21 8.12 24.98
CA TRP A 157 -12.26 8.98 24.28
C TRP A 157 -11.47 9.90 25.23
N ALA A 158 -12.14 10.49 26.24
CA ALA A 158 -11.48 11.36 27.20
C ALA A 158 -10.38 10.67 28.02
N ASP A 159 -10.56 9.39 28.33
CA ASP A 159 -9.56 8.60 29.06
C ASP A 159 -8.43 8.16 28.13
N LEU A 160 -8.76 7.82 26.88
CA LEU A 160 -7.81 7.48 25.85
C LEU A 160 -6.88 8.66 25.53
N ALA A 161 -7.45 9.84 25.28
CA ALA A 161 -6.68 11.07 25.04
C ALA A 161 -5.75 11.43 26.21
N ARG A 162 -6.22 11.22 27.44
CA ARG A 162 -5.39 11.47 28.65
C ARG A 162 -4.25 10.47 28.77
N ALA A 163 -4.51 9.18 28.49
CA ALA A 163 -3.51 8.12 28.62
C ALA A 163 -2.45 8.18 27.52
N SER A 164 -2.83 8.57 26.30
CA SER A 164 -1.94 8.68 25.15
C SER A 164 -1.26 10.06 25.01
N GLY A 165 -1.61 11.05 25.85
CA GLY A 165 -1.06 12.40 25.74
C GLY A 165 -1.50 13.19 24.51
N VAL A 166 -2.45 12.68 23.75
CA VAL A 166 -3.00 13.33 22.54
C VAL A 166 -4.05 14.37 22.97
N HIS A 167 -3.87 15.61 22.55
CA HIS A 167 -4.74 16.75 22.90
C HIS A 167 -5.58 17.25 21.72
#